data_8452bddf59f4c7d2f2dd2e1105fb52a6
#
_entry.id   8452bddf59f4c7d2f2dd2e1105fb52a6
#
_cell.length_a   1.000
_cell.length_b   1.000
_cell.length_c   1.000
_cell.angle_alpha   90.00
_cell.angle_beta   90.00
_cell.angle_gamma   90.00
#
_symmetry.space_group_name_H-M   'P 1'
#
loop_
_entity.id
_entity.type
_entity.pdbx_description
1 polymer ?
#
loop_
_entity_poly.entity_id
_entity_poly.type
_entity_poly.pdbx_seq_one_letter_code
_entity_poly.pdbx_strand_id
1 'polypeptide(L)'
;MATFQIDSIFLDDIKALIKKKDNTLLKRKLQPVHYADLGEIIEGLSIEEATYLIKLLGSDTTADALADVDPDIREGILRQLSEKEIAKEVLELDTDDATDIILELPEERQEKVMSQIDNDEHLNDIRDLLRYDENSAGGLMAKELVKVKEDLSVLKCLNEMRAQAENVTRVHSIYVVDEKNRLKGRLSLKDLITANSRAKVKDIYIPKVDFVTVDQDGDEVAKIMSKYDLDAIPVINSKKELLGRITIDDIVDLIKEEADKDYQLAAGISADVEADDKIFDLVKARLPWLFLGLLGGLGSVFILQDFEAIMEEPKLRNLFFYTPLIAAMAGNVGVQSSAIIVQGIANDVVKGSLFKRLIKEIGLSLINGLSLALVILVFGQLINQAFMVSVTIAGSMMLVIVVAALVGTFIPIVLNKQGIDPAIATGPFITTANDIFGIFLFFYIAKFVLGF
;
A
#
# COMPACT_ATOMS: atom_id res chain seq x y z
N MET A 1 29.76 0.84 -6.50
CA MET A 1 29.75 2.15 -5.82
C MET A 1 29.78 1.84 -4.33
N ALA A 2 30.61 2.51 -3.52
CA ALA A 2 30.46 2.42 -2.08
C ALA A 2 29.11 3.05 -1.74
N THR A 3 28.26 2.35 -1.02
CA THR A 3 27.01 2.90 -0.48
C THR A 3 27.38 4.14 0.33
N PHE A 4 26.86 5.29 -0.07
CA PHE A 4 26.97 6.51 0.71
C PHE A 4 26.21 6.23 2.03
N GLN A 5 26.91 6.23 3.16
CA GLN A 5 26.26 6.00 4.45
C GLN A 5 25.92 7.34 5.07
N ILE A 6 24.63 7.61 5.17
CA ILE A 6 24.12 8.75 5.93
C ILE A 6 24.09 8.31 7.39
N ASP A 7 25.16 8.62 8.12
CA ASP A 7 25.21 8.40 9.56
C ASP A 7 24.91 9.70 10.33
N SER A 8 24.64 9.57 11.62
CA SER A 8 24.35 10.71 12.49
C SER A 8 25.47 11.75 12.48
N ILE A 9 26.72 11.34 12.26
CA ILE A 9 27.89 12.22 12.23
C ILE A 9 27.84 13.09 10.96
N PHE A 10 27.46 12.51 9.82
CA PHE A 10 27.31 13.23 8.56
C PHE A 10 26.17 14.26 8.64
N LEU A 11 25.01 13.85 9.19
CA LEU A 11 23.87 14.75 9.39
C LEU A 11 24.21 15.92 10.33
N ASP A 12 24.90 15.64 11.44
CA ASP A 12 25.36 16.67 12.37
C ASP A 12 26.34 17.66 11.72
N ASP A 13 27.21 17.18 10.83
CA ASP A 13 28.11 18.03 10.07
C ASP A 13 27.35 18.93 9.07
N ILE A 14 26.35 18.38 8.36
CA ILE A 14 25.47 19.18 7.49
C ILE A 14 24.72 20.24 8.30
N LYS A 15 24.11 19.89 9.45
CA LYS A 15 23.45 20.85 10.36
C LYS A 15 24.40 21.95 10.83
N ALA A 16 25.64 21.57 11.17
CA ALA A 16 26.66 22.53 11.59
C ALA A 16 27.06 23.50 10.44
N LEU A 17 27.12 23.01 9.21
CA LEU A 17 27.42 23.84 8.02
C LEU A 17 26.26 24.78 7.69
N ILE A 18 25.01 24.30 7.79
CA ILE A 18 23.80 25.13 7.61
C ILE A 18 23.81 26.27 8.65
N LYS A 19 24.04 25.95 9.92
CA LYS A 19 24.10 26.92 11.01
C LYS A 19 25.21 27.98 10.81
N LYS A 20 26.33 27.55 10.22
CA LYS A 20 27.45 28.48 9.88
C LYS A 20 27.23 29.24 8.57
N LYS A 21 26.21 28.86 7.79
CA LYS A 21 25.93 29.34 6.44
C LYS A 21 27.12 29.19 5.48
N ASP A 22 27.86 28.07 5.61
CA ASP A 22 28.97 27.76 4.69
C ASP A 22 28.42 27.13 3.39
N ASN A 23 27.83 28.00 2.57
CA ASN A 23 27.16 27.58 1.31
C ASN A 23 28.09 26.90 0.31
N THR A 24 29.39 27.31 0.31
CA THR A 24 30.39 26.77 -0.61
C THR A 24 30.69 25.31 -0.28
N LEU A 25 30.84 24.99 1.01
CA LEU A 25 31.15 23.64 1.46
C LEU A 25 29.92 22.74 1.36
N LEU A 26 28.73 23.26 1.67
CA LEU A 26 27.46 22.54 1.49
C LEU A 26 27.25 22.11 0.03
N LYS A 27 27.34 23.04 -0.92
CA LYS A 27 27.23 22.72 -2.35
C LYS A 27 28.25 21.67 -2.78
N ARG A 28 29.52 21.85 -2.42
CA ARG A 28 30.57 20.88 -2.78
C ARG A 28 30.33 19.48 -2.22
N LYS A 29 29.75 19.36 -1.02
CA LYS A 29 29.46 18.08 -0.39
C LYS A 29 28.23 17.39 -0.96
N LEU A 30 27.17 18.15 -1.27
CA LEU A 30 25.86 17.62 -1.62
C LEU A 30 25.60 17.52 -3.12
N GLN A 31 26.26 18.34 -3.95
CA GLN A 31 26.10 18.28 -5.40
C GLN A 31 26.42 16.89 -6.04
N PRO A 32 27.40 16.08 -5.55
CA PRO A 32 27.64 14.76 -6.09
C PRO A 32 26.76 13.66 -5.46
N VAL A 33 25.87 13.99 -4.53
CA VAL A 33 25.00 13.03 -3.82
C VAL A 33 23.82 12.66 -4.74
N HIS A 34 23.44 11.40 -4.75
CA HIS A 34 22.27 10.92 -5.50
C HIS A 34 20.99 11.52 -4.90
N TYR A 35 19.98 11.78 -5.72
CA TYR A 35 18.75 12.41 -5.25
C TYR A 35 18.07 11.63 -4.10
N ALA A 36 18.03 10.29 -4.17
CA ALA A 36 17.49 9.46 -3.10
C ALA A 36 18.25 9.63 -1.77
N ASP A 37 19.61 9.64 -1.80
CA ASP A 37 20.41 9.95 -0.61
C ASP A 37 20.20 11.38 -0.13
N LEU A 38 19.91 12.33 -1.04
CA LEU A 38 19.60 13.71 -0.71
C LEU A 38 18.23 13.84 -0.03
N GLY A 39 17.24 13.03 -0.46
CA GLY A 39 15.94 12.90 0.19
C GLY A 39 16.11 12.48 1.66
N GLU A 40 16.83 11.39 1.94
CA GLU A 40 17.12 10.94 3.31
C GLU A 40 17.82 12.02 4.16
N ILE A 41 18.73 12.82 3.56
CA ILE A 41 19.37 13.95 4.25
C ILE A 41 18.34 15.02 4.59
N ILE A 42 17.43 15.35 3.68
CA ILE A 42 16.36 16.35 3.86
C ILE A 42 15.45 15.90 5.01
N GLU A 43 15.04 14.65 5.05
CA GLU A 43 14.22 14.08 6.14
C GLU A 43 14.91 14.14 7.51
N GLY A 44 16.23 13.99 7.56
CA GLY A 44 17.02 14.11 8.78
C GLY A 44 17.20 15.55 9.31
N LEU A 45 16.68 16.58 8.60
CA LEU A 45 16.78 18.01 8.95
C LEU A 45 15.46 18.56 9.53
N SER A 46 15.52 19.72 10.19
CA SER A 46 14.29 20.48 10.47
C SER A 46 13.73 21.08 9.17
N ILE A 47 12.42 21.38 9.14
CA ILE A 47 11.76 21.97 7.96
C ILE A 47 12.46 23.26 7.50
N GLU A 48 12.94 24.09 8.44
CA GLU A 48 13.68 25.31 8.13
C GLU A 48 15.05 25.01 7.50
N GLU A 49 15.77 24.00 8.02
CA GLU A 49 17.07 23.59 7.49
C GLU A 49 16.93 22.94 6.12
N ALA A 50 15.91 22.08 5.94
CA ALA A 50 15.56 21.44 4.68
C ALA A 50 15.21 22.49 3.60
N THR A 51 14.30 23.42 3.93
CA THR A 51 13.92 24.53 3.03
C THR A 51 15.14 25.40 2.65
N TYR A 52 16.02 25.67 3.61
CA TYR A 52 17.24 26.40 3.32
C TYR A 52 18.15 25.65 2.34
N LEU A 53 18.25 24.33 2.51
CA LEU A 53 19.08 23.49 1.66
C LEU A 53 18.55 23.44 0.23
N ILE A 54 17.25 23.24 0.04
CA ILE A 54 16.57 23.24 -1.27
C ILE A 54 16.83 24.57 -1.99
N LYS A 55 16.57 25.71 -1.33
CA LYS A 55 16.84 27.05 -1.91
C LYS A 55 18.31 27.26 -2.25
N LEU A 56 19.21 26.63 -1.52
CA LEU A 56 20.66 26.77 -1.73
C LEU A 56 21.13 25.96 -2.93
N LEU A 57 20.69 24.71 -3.08
CA LEU A 57 21.17 23.80 -4.12
C LEU A 57 20.58 24.12 -5.49
N GLY A 58 19.28 24.43 -5.55
CA GLY A 58 18.53 24.74 -6.76
C GLY A 58 17.79 23.52 -7.31
N SER A 59 16.71 23.78 -8.05
CA SER A 59 15.75 22.77 -8.52
C SER A 59 16.37 21.68 -9.40
N ASP A 60 17.38 21.99 -10.19
CA ASP A 60 18.14 20.99 -10.98
C ASP A 60 18.81 19.88 -10.14
N THR A 61 18.88 20.04 -8.83
CA THR A 61 19.49 19.11 -7.89
C THR A 61 18.50 18.58 -6.88
N THR A 62 17.43 19.33 -6.59
CA THR A 62 16.53 19.05 -5.45
C THR A 62 15.16 18.57 -5.86
N ALA A 63 14.76 18.70 -7.12
CA ALA A 63 13.41 18.32 -7.55
C ALA A 63 13.10 16.84 -7.30
N ASP A 64 13.89 15.92 -7.86
CA ASP A 64 13.71 14.48 -7.63
C ASP A 64 13.84 14.11 -6.15
N ALA A 65 14.77 14.76 -5.41
CA ALA A 65 14.92 14.52 -3.98
C ALA A 65 13.69 15.02 -3.18
N LEU A 66 13.05 16.10 -3.61
CA LEU A 66 11.83 16.61 -2.98
C LEU A 66 10.62 15.71 -3.28
N ALA A 67 10.56 15.09 -4.46
CA ALA A 67 9.54 14.11 -4.81
C ALA A 67 9.66 12.83 -3.94
N ASP A 68 10.88 12.41 -3.62
CA ASP A 68 11.19 11.22 -2.81
C ASP A 68 10.98 11.42 -1.29
N VAL A 69 10.92 12.68 -0.80
CA VAL A 69 10.76 13.00 0.64
C VAL A 69 9.36 12.62 1.12
N ASP A 70 9.29 12.11 2.36
CA ASP A 70 8.05 11.83 3.06
C ASP A 70 7.01 12.95 2.92
N PRO A 71 5.73 12.65 2.58
CA PRO A 71 4.69 13.64 2.30
C PRO A 71 4.48 14.68 3.41
N ASP A 72 4.56 14.30 4.68
CA ASP A 72 4.37 15.23 5.82
C ASP A 72 5.51 16.23 5.91
N ILE A 73 6.74 15.79 5.66
CA ILE A 73 7.93 16.64 5.62
C ILE A 73 7.88 17.53 4.39
N ARG A 74 7.53 16.97 3.23
CA ARG A 74 7.37 17.69 1.96
C ARG A 74 6.32 18.79 2.07
N GLU A 75 5.14 18.51 2.65
CA GLU A 75 4.12 19.53 2.91
C GLU A 75 4.67 20.69 3.75
N GLY A 76 5.44 20.37 4.81
CA GLY A 76 6.11 21.38 5.65
C GLY A 76 7.06 22.28 4.87
N ILE A 77 7.85 21.69 3.97
CA ILE A 77 8.78 22.40 3.09
C ILE A 77 8.01 23.26 2.07
N LEU A 78 7.02 22.69 1.40
CA LEU A 78 6.19 23.39 0.41
C LEU A 78 5.47 24.61 0.99
N ARG A 79 5.09 24.57 2.28
CA ARG A 79 4.53 25.73 2.98
C ARG A 79 5.52 26.91 3.15
N GLN A 80 6.83 26.63 3.15
CA GLN A 80 7.87 27.64 3.31
C GLN A 80 8.46 28.13 1.97
N LEU A 81 8.17 27.42 0.88
CA LEU A 81 8.54 27.81 -0.47
C LEU A 81 7.52 28.81 -1.04
N SER A 82 7.98 29.76 -1.83
CA SER A 82 7.11 30.64 -2.63
C SER A 82 6.56 29.89 -3.85
N GLU A 83 5.46 30.36 -4.40
CA GLU A 83 4.84 29.77 -5.61
C GLU A 83 5.83 29.68 -6.78
N LYS A 84 6.74 30.66 -6.91
CA LYS A 84 7.78 30.64 -7.93
C LYS A 84 8.88 29.63 -7.67
N GLU A 85 9.22 29.37 -6.41
CA GLU A 85 10.20 28.34 -6.04
C GLU A 85 9.60 26.95 -6.30
N ILE A 86 8.36 26.71 -5.89
CA ILE A 86 7.66 25.44 -6.18
C ILE A 86 7.54 25.21 -7.69
N ALA A 87 7.14 26.23 -8.46
CA ALA A 87 7.03 26.10 -9.92
C ALA A 87 8.36 25.71 -10.60
N LYS A 88 9.50 26.08 -10.00
CA LYS A 88 10.82 25.65 -10.52
C LYS A 88 11.12 24.19 -10.19
N GLU A 89 10.80 23.71 -8.99
CA GLU A 89 10.96 22.31 -8.64
C GLU A 89 10.06 21.44 -9.57
N VAL A 90 8.79 21.77 -9.67
CA VAL A 90 7.81 21.11 -10.53
C VAL A 90 8.23 21.07 -12.01
N LEU A 91 8.92 22.10 -12.50
CA LEU A 91 9.37 22.16 -13.90
C LEU A 91 10.49 21.16 -14.23
N GLU A 92 11.28 20.75 -13.26
CA GLU A 92 12.40 19.81 -13.44
C GLU A 92 11.95 18.33 -13.29
N LEU A 93 10.74 18.07 -12.77
CA LEU A 93 10.19 16.73 -12.55
C LEU A 93 9.51 16.17 -13.80
N ASP A 94 9.39 14.84 -13.87
CA ASP A 94 8.46 14.16 -14.79
C ASP A 94 7.01 14.57 -14.41
N THR A 95 6.07 14.48 -15.34
CA THR A 95 4.73 15.08 -15.16
C THR A 95 3.86 14.41 -14.11
N ASP A 96 4.06 13.15 -13.80
CA ASP A 96 3.43 12.42 -12.70
C ASP A 96 3.87 13.00 -11.34
N ASP A 97 5.15 12.98 -11.01
CA ASP A 97 5.72 13.57 -9.78
C ASP A 97 5.36 15.05 -9.64
N ALA A 98 5.41 15.80 -10.76
CA ALA A 98 5.00 17.20 -10.80
C ALA A 98 3.53 17.39 -10.42
N THR A 99 2.66 16.46 -10.87
CA THR A 99 1.22 16.47 -10.59
C THR A 99 0.95 16.15 -9.11
N ASP A 100 1.66 15.18 -8.55
CA ASP A 100 1.52 14.78 -7.14
C ASP A 100 1.89 15.93 -6.20
N ILE A 101 3.02 16.61 -6.45
CA ILE A 101 3.38 17.83 -5.68
C ILE A 101 2.32 18.94 -5.81
N ILE A 102 1.71 19.11 -6.97
CA ILE A 102 0.64 20.09 -7.15
C ILE A 102 -0.61 19.69 -6.35
N LEU A 103 -0.98 18.40 -6.34
CA LEU A 103 -2.15 17.88 -5.61
C LEU A 103 -2.03 18.08 -4.09
N GLU A 104 -0.82 18.00 -3.53
CA GLU A 104 -0.56 18.27 -2.11
C GLU A 104 -0.81 19.73 -1.70
N LEU A 105 -0.85 20.66 -2.65
CA LEU A 105 -1.08 22.07 -2.37
C LEU A 105 -2.57 22.37 -2.19
N PRO A 106 -2.94 23.34 -1.31
CA PRO A 106 -4.30 23.87 -1.28
C PRO A 106 -4.72 24.44 -2.66
N GLU A 107 -5.98 24.21 -3.08
CA GLU A 107 -6.49 24.58 -4.41
C GLU A 107 -6.10 26.02 -4.84
N GLU A 108 -6.17 26.99 -3.90
CA GLU A 108 -5.79 28.37 -4.20
C GLU A 108 -4.29 28.53 -4.55
N ARG A 109 -3.42 27.68 -3.98
CA ARG A 109 -1.99 27.69 -4.29
C ARG A 109 -1.66 26.93 -5.56
N GLN A 110 -2.38 25.85 -5.87
CA GLN A 110 -2.21 25.10 -7.12
C GLN A 110 -2.25 26.02 -8.33
N GLU A 111 -3.33 26.81 -8.45
CA GLU A 111 -3.50 27.77 -9.56
C GLU A 111 -2.39 28.82 -9.62
N LYS A 112 -1.94 29.31 -8.45
CA LYS A 112 -0.86 30.30 -8.38
C LYS A 112 0.48 29.71 -8.82
N VAL A 113 0.80 28.48 -8.40
CA VAL A 113 2.02 27.77 -8.80
C VAL A 113 1.98 27.47 -10.29
N MET A 114 0.90 26.90 -10.79
CA MET A 114 0.72 26.61 -12.22
C MET A 114 0.86 27.87 -13.10
N SER A 115 0.43 29.03 -12.61
CA SER A 115 0.59 30.30 -13.34
C SER A 115 2.04 30.79 -13.44
N GLN A 116 2.96 30.22 -12.66
CA GLN A 116 4.39 30.56 -12.68
C GLN A 116 5.24 29.58 -13.50
N ILE A 117 4.63 28.53 -14.06
CA ILE A 117 5.31 27.56 -14.93
C ILE A 117 5.44 28.17 -16.33
N ASP A 118 6.67 28.41 -16.76
CA ASP A 118 6.96 29.06 -18.05
C ASP A 118 6.91 28.11 -19.27
N ASN A 119 6.74 26.79 -19.05
CA ASN A 119 6.63 25.77 -20.11
C ASN A 119 5.16 25.39 -20.35
N ASP A 120 4.59 25.89 -21.44
CA ASP A 120 3.18 25.65 -21.78
C ASP A 120 2.86 24.16 -22.06
N GLU A 121 3.79 23.37 -22.57
CA GLU A 121 3.60 21.93 -22.84
C GLU A 121 3.52 21.18 -21.52
N HIS A 122 4.50 21.33 -20.65
CA HIS A 122 4.54 20.72 -19.33
C HIS A 122 3.32 21.11 -18.47
N LEU A 123 2.95 22.38 -18.48
CA LEU A 123 1.75 22.88 -17.78
C LEU A 123 0.45 22.23 -18.29
N ASN A 124 0.32 22.05 -19.61
CA ASN A 124 -0.86 21.41 -20.20
C ASN A 124 -0.91 19.92 -19.86
N ASP A 125 0.22 19.25 -19.79
CA ASP A 125 0.32 17.84 -19.42
C ASP A 125 -0.06 17.64 -17.95
N ILE A 126 0.43 18.46 -17.02
CA ILE A 126 0.01 18.45 -15.61
C ILE A 126 -1.51 18.70 -15.51
N ARG A 127 -2.06 19.71 -16.21
CA ARG A 127 -3.51 19.98 -16.21
C ARG A 127 -4.36 18.84 -16.77
N ASP A 128 -3.81 18.05 -17.66
CA ASP A 128 -4.48 16.85 -18.17
C ASP A 128 -4.46 15.73 -17.13
N LEU A 129 -3.35 15.54 -16.45
CA LEU A 129 -3.18 14.54 -15.39
C LEU A 129 -4.08 14.81 -14.18
N LEU A 130 -4.19 16.04 -13.74
CA LEU A 130 -5.10 16.48 -12.65
C LEU A 130 -6.59 16.12 -12.84
N ARG A 131 -6.98 15.60 -14.01
CA ARG A 131 -8.37 15.18 -14.29
C ARG A 131 -8.64 13.72 -13.97
N TYR A 132 -7.58 12.93 -13.79
CA TYR A 132 -7.69 11.51 -13.50
C TYR A 132 -7.71 11.27 -12.00
N ASP A 133 -8.23 10.13 -11.61
CA ASP A 133 -8.12 9.66 -10.23
C ASP A 133 -6.66 9.27 -9.95
N GLU A 134 -6.13 9.69 -8.83
CA GLU A 134 -4.75 9.51 -8.41
C GLU A 134 -4.33 8.02 -8.43
N ASN A 135 -5.23 7.13 -7.99
CA ASN A 135 -5.01 5.68 -7.95
C ASN A 135 -5.32 4.98 -9.28
N SER A 136 -5.65 5.72 -10.35
CA SER A 136 -5.89 5.13 -11.67
C SER A 136 -4.64 5.14 -12.53
N ALA A 137 -4.61 4.31 -13.58
CA ALA A 137 -3.55 4.35 -14.58
C ALA A 137 -3.39 5.74 -15.24
N GLY A 138 -4.44 6.54 -15.25
CA GLY A 138 -4.40 7.92 -15.73
C GLY A 138 -3.71 8.87 -14.77
N GLY A 139 -3.84 8.69 -13.44
CA GLY A 139 -3.12 9.44 -12.41
C GLY A 139 -1.65 9.05 -12.33
N LEU A 140 -1.37 7.75 -12.35
CA LEU A 140 -0.01 7.21 -12.24
C LEU A 140 0.87 7.39 -13.49
N MET A 141 0.37 7.95 -14.60
CA MET A 141 1.13 7.98 -15.85
C MET A 141 1.96 9.24 -16.01
N ALA A 142 3.22 9.10 -16.39
CA ALA A 142 4.03 10.17 -16.98
C ALA A 142 3.70 10.41 -18.45
N LYS A 143 3.76 11.67 -18.90
CA LYS A 143 3.61 12.05 -20.32
C LYS A 143 4.92 11.92 -21.09
N GLU A 144 6.04 11.89 -20.43
CA GLU A 144 7.38 11.78 -20.97
C GLU A 144 7.59 10.38 -21.56
N LEU A 145 7.52 10.26 -22.86
CA LEU A 145 7.73 8.99 -23.58
C LEU A 145 8.29 9.22 -24.98
N VAL A 146 8.95 8.22 -25.51
CA VAL A 146 9.42 8.22 -26.89
C VAL A 146 8.43 7.52 -27.79
N LYS A 147 7.86 8.23 -28.77
CA LYS A 147 6.91 7.69 -29.75
C LYS A 147 7.34 8.02 -31.17
N VAL A 148 7.13 7.07 -32.10
CA VAL A 148 7.48 7.21 -33.51
C VAL A 148 6.37 6.66 -34.40
N LYS A 149 6.27 7.17 -35.63
CA LYS A 149 5.29 6.70 -36.59
C LYS A 149 5.76 5.43 -37.30
N GLU A 150 4.83 4.50 -37.54
CA GLU A 150 5.12 3.20 -38.18
C GLU A 150 5.70 3.30 -39.62
N ASP A 151 5.40 4.38 -40.33
CA ASP A 151 5.85 4.56 -41.72
C ASP A 151 7.26 5.18 -41.89
N LEU A 152 7.88 5.58 -40.79
CA LEU A 152 9.23 6.15 -40.81
C LEU A 152 10.28 5.12 -41.24
N SER A 153 11.36 5.59 -41.90
CA SER A 153 12.57 4.79 -42.02
C SER A 153 13.33 4.71 -40.71
N VAL A 154 14.08 3.65 -40.49
CA VAL A 154 14.90 3.44 -39.28
C VAL A 154 15.81 4.65 -39.02
N LEU A 155 16.41 5.23 -40.05
CA LEU A 155 17.25 6.41 -39.89
C LEU A 155 16.48 7.65 -39.38
N LYS A 156 15.28 7.89 -39.92
CA LYS A 156 14.43 8.98 -39.42
C LYS A 156 13.93 8.73 -38.00
N CYS A 157 13.53 7.49 -37.74
CA CYS A 157 13.13 7.05 -36.39
C CYS A 157 14.24 7.30 -35.37
N LEU A 158 15.49 6.97 -35.67
CA LEU A 158 16.64 7.24 -34.81
C LEU A 158 16.83 8.73 -34.50
N ASN A 159 16.62 9.59 -35.52
CA ASN A 159 16.74 11.03 -35.33
C ASN A 159 15.59 11.60 -34.46
N GLU A 160 14.36 11.15 -34.70
CA GLU A 160 13.20 11.55 -33.88
C GLU A 160 13.35 11.07 -32.43
N MET A 161 13.78 9.80 -32.27
CA MET A 161 14.05 9.25 -30.92
C MET A 161 15.12 10.08 -30.17
N ARG A 162 16.22 10.47 -30.84
CA ARG A 162 17.28 11.27 -30.22
C ARG A 162 16.76 12.63 -29.73
N ALA A 163 15.93 13.29 -30.53
CA ALA A 163 15.36 14.58 -30.15
C ALA A 163 14.39 14.46 -28.95
N GLN A 164 13.61 13.38 -28.89
CA GLN A 164 12.69 13.14 -27.77
C GLN A 164 13.42 12.62 -26.52
N ALA A 165 14.53 11.88 -26.70
CA ALA A 165 15.32 11.32 -25.61
C ALA A 165 16.03 12.40 -24.74
N GLU A 166 16.15 13.63 -25.23
CA GLU A 166 16.65 14.75 -24.44
C GLU A 166 15.67 15.18 -23.35
N ASN A 167 14.37 14.86 -23.50
CA ASN A 167 13.30 15.24 -22.61
C ASN A 167 12.79 14.07 -21.75
N VAL A 168 13.46 12.92 -21.72
CA VAL A 168 13.10 11.77 -20.90
C VAL A 168 14.31 11.29 -20.10
N THR A 169 14.13 11.00 -18.85
CA THR A 169 15.17 10.51 -17.95
C THR A 169 15.73 9.17 -18.43
N ARG A 170 14.86 8.28 -18.94
CA ARG A 170 15.23 6.96 -19.44
C ARG A 170 14.34 6.51 -20.61
N VAL A 171 14.93 5.95 -21.64
CA VAL A 171 14.21 5.34 -22.78
C VAL A 171 13.95 3.86 -22.49
N HIS A 172 12.82 3.55 -21.86
CA HIS A 172 12.41 2.16 -21.59
C HIS A 172 11.95 1.43 -22.85
N SER A 173 11.12 2.08 -23.65
CA SER A 173 10.60 1.57 -24.92
C SER A 173 10.33 2.72 -25.88
N ILE A 174 10.44 2.44 -27.18
CA ILE A 174 9.99 3.35 -28.23
C ILE A 174 8.60 2.88 -28.66
N TYR A 175 7.57 3.69 -28.41
CA TYR A 175 6.20 3.33 -28.80
C TYR A 175 5.95 3.66 -30.27
N VAL A 176 5.33 2.72 -30.98
CA VAL A 176 4.99 2.89 -32.39
C VAL A 176 3.53 3.24 -32.50
N VAL A 177 3.24 4.36 -33.18
CA VAL A 177 1.88 4.89 -33.36
C VAL A 177 1.54 5.10 -34.83
N ASP A 178 0.23 5.17 -35.14
CA ASP A 178 -0.24 5.57 -36.45
C ASP A 178 -0.40 7.12 -36.57
N GLU A 179 -0.91 7.58 -37.70
CA GLU A 179 -1.14 9.00 -37.96
C GLU A 179 -2.14 9.68 -36.99
N LYS A 180 -2.94 8.90 -36.28
CA LYS A 180 -3.91 9.35 -35.26
C LYS A 180 -3.42 9.15 -33.84
N ASN A 181 -2.11 8.98 -33.64
CA ASN A 181 -1.49 8.70 -32.34
C ASN A 181 -1.98 7.41 -31.66
N ARG A 182 -2.55 6.45 -32.40
CA ARG A 182 -3.03 5.19 -31.82
C ARG A 182 -1.89 4.20 -31.68
N LEU A 183 -1.77 3.58 -30.51
CA LEU A 183 -0.74 2.59 -30.23
C LEU A 183 -0.82 1.39 -31.20
N LYS A 184 0.28 1.06 -31.84
CA LYS A 184 0.46 -0.08 -32.74
C LYS A 184 1.35 -1.16 -32.17
N GLY A 185 2.34 -0.77 -31.38
CA GLY A 185 3.31 -1.68 -30.81
C GLY A 185 4.47 -0.96 -30.15
N ARG A 186 5.54 -1.70 -29.90
CA ARG A 186 6.79 -1.15 -29.34
C ARG A 186 7.99 -1.54 -30.20
N LEU A 187 9.01 -0.70 -30.17
CA LEU A 187 10.30 -0.95 -30.80
C LEU A 187 11.38 -0.91 -29.72
N SER A 188 12.18 -1.94 -29.61
CA SER A 188 13.32 -1.92 -28.69
C SER A 188 14.47 -1.09 -29.27
N LEU A 189 15.24 -0.45 -28.39
CA LEU A 189 16.45 0.26 -28.78
C LEU A 189 17.45 -0.67 -29.50
N LYS A 190 17.54 -1.93 -29.05
CA LYS A 190 18.36 -2.97 -29.70
C LYS A 190 17.94 -3.19 -31.14
N ASP A 191 16.63 -3.39 -31.40
CA ASP A 191 16.12 -3.67 -32.74
C ASP A 191 16.31 -2.47 -33.66
N LEU A 192 16.11 -1.25 -33.11
CA LEU A 192 16.38 -0.02 -33.88
C LEU A 192 17.84 0.12 -34.29
N ILE A 193 18.81 -0.16 -33.39
CA ILE A 193 20.24 -0.03 -33.66
C ILE A 193 20.74 -1.11 -34.60
N THR A 194 20.20 -2.33 -34.53
CA THR A 194 20.65 -3.47 -35.33
C THR A 194 19.97 -3.56 -36.72
N ALA A 195 18.87 -2.82 -36.93
CA ALA A 195 18.12 -2.82 -38.14
C ALA A 195 18.85 -2.11 -39.32
N ASN A 196 18.51 -2.51 -40.55
CA ASN A 196 19.01 -1.82 -41.73
C ASN A 196 18.43 -0.39 -41.78
N SER A 197 19.28 0.62 -41.95
CA SER A 197 18.91 2.03 -41.98
C SER A 197 17.83 2.40 -43.01
N ARG A 198 17.66 1.59 -44.06
CA ARG A 198 16.63 1.76 -45.09
C ARG A 198 15.32 1.02 -44.82
N ALA A 199 15.30 0.12 -43.82
CA ALA A 199 14.08 -0.56 -43.41
C ALA A 199 13.08 0.46 -42.82
N LYS A 200 11.80 0.12 -42.81
CA LYS A 200 10.76 0.92 -42.14
C LYS A 200 10.48 0.40 -40.74
N VAL A 201 10.05 1.28 -39.87
CA VAL A 201 9.66 0.94 -38.50
C VAL A 201 8.60 -0.18 -38.48
N LYS A 202 7.64 -0.14 -39.41
CA LYS A 202 6.59 -1.16 -39.54
C LYS A 202 7.10 -2.58 -39.85
N ASP A 203 8.34 -2.72 -40.31
CA ASP A 203 8.93 -4.00 -40.64
C ASP A 203 9.72 -4.62 -39.46
N ILE A 204 9.95 -3.84 -38.38
CA ILE A 204 10.85 -4.22 -37.29
C ILE A 204 10.24 -4.08 -35.89
N TYR A 205 9.10 -3.38 -35.74
CA TYR A 205 8.48 -3.22 -34.44
C TYR A 205 7.73 -4.49 -34.00
N ILE A 206 7.51 -4.63 -32.70
CA ILE A 206 6.73 -5.71 -32.09
C ILE A 206 5.27 -5.25 -32.00
N PRO A 207 4.32 -5.83 -32.77
CA PRO A 207 2.96 -5.34 -32.86
C PRO A 207 2.10 -5.72 -31.63
N LYS A 208 2.53 -6.72 -30.85
CA LYS A 208 1.86 -7.13 -29.62
C LYS A 208 2.53 -6.51 -28.42
N VAL A 209 1.90 -5.49 -27.85
CA VAL A 209 2.33 -4.81 -26.63
C VAL A 209 1.18 -4.85 -25.64
N ASP A 210 1.50 -5.14 -24.37
CA ASP A 210 0.57 -5.00 -23.28
C ASP A 210 0.38 -3.51 -23.01
N PHE A 211 -0.85 -3.11 -22.68
CA PHE A 211 -1.22 -1.73 -22.40
C PHE A 211 -2.33 -1.69 -21.32
N VAL A 212 -2.51 -0.55 -20.71
CA VAL A 212 -3.60 -0.26 -19.79
C VAL A 212 -4.42 0.93 -20.27
N THR A 213 -5.66 1.03 -19.81
CA THR A 213 -6.53 2.18 -20.08
C THR A 213 -6.54 3.13 -18.89
N VAL A 214 -6.75 4.41 -19.13
CA VAL A 214 -6.71 5.47 -18.11
C VAL A 214 -7.59 5.20 -16.88
N ASP A 215 -8.69 4.46 -17.06
CA ASP A 215 -9.65 4.17 -15.98
C ASP A 215 -9.29 2.89 -15.20
N GLN A 216 -8.21 2.19 -15.54
CA GLN A 216 -7.79 1.00 -14.79
C GLN A 216 -7.18 1.40 -13.45
N ASP A 217 -7.52 0.63 -12.45
CA ASP A 217 -7.01 0.73 -11.09
C ASP A 217 -5.51 0.41 -11.03
N GLY A 218 -4.76 1.15 -10.22
CA GLY A 218 -3.31 0.99 -10.04
C GLY A 218 -2.90 -0.42 -9.63
N ASP A 219 -3.67 -1.07 -8.78
CA ASP A 219 -3.46 -2.46 -8.38
C ASP A 219 -3.54 -3.44 -9.56
N GLU A 220 -4.45 -3.20 -10.50
CA GLU A 220 -4.54 -4.02 -11.71
C GLU A 220 -3.34 -3.78 -12.62
N VAL A 221 -2.86 -2.53 -12.72
CA VAL A 221 -1.64 -2.19 -13.44
C VAL A 221 -0.45 -2.90 -12.84
N ALA A 222 -0.28 -2.83 -11.51
CA ALA A 222 0.78 -3.51 -10.78
C ALA A 222 0.80 -5.02 -11.03
N LYS A 223 -0.37 -5.68 -10.99
CA LYS A 223 -0.52 -7.11 -11.31
C LYS A 223 -0.13 -7.44 -12.74
N ILE A 224 -0.47 -6.59 -13.72
CA ILE A 224 -0.10 -6.79 -15.12
C ILE A 224 1.41 -6.63 -15.28
N MET A 225 2.00 -5.56 -14.76
CA MET A 225 3.43 -5.29 -14.89
C MET A 225 4.27 -6.38 -14.22
N SER A 226 3.92 -6.80 -13.01
CA SER A 226 4.56 -7.90 -12.29
C SER A 226 4.43 -9.25 -13.03
N LYS A 227 3.26 -9.55 -13.60
CA LYS A 227 3.00 -10.83 -14.30
C LYS A 227 3.80 -10.99 -15.57
N TYR A 228 4.06 -9.90 -16.27
CA TYR A 228 4.72 -9.90 -17.58
C TYR A 228 6.14 -9.35 -17.54
N ASP A 229 6.71 -9.10 -16.35
CA ASP A 229 8.06 -8.53 -16.14
C ASP A 229 8.27 -7.26 -17.00
N LEU A 230 7.36 -6.27 -16.84
CA LEU A 230 7.41 -5.04 -17.61
C LEU A 230 8.12 -3.93 -16.82
N ASP A 231 9.12 -3.30 -17.44
CA ASP A 231 9.79 -2.12 -16.90
C ASP A 231 8.95 -0.84 -17.08
N ALA A 232 8.08 -0.84 -18.08
CA ALA A 232 7.13 0.25 -18.34
C ALA A 232 5.95 -0.26 -19.17
N ILE A 233 4.76 0.33 -18.95
CA ILE A 233 3.53 -0.01 -19.66
C ILE A 233 2.89 1.25 -20.27
N PRO A 234 2.47 1.23 -21.54
CA PRO A 234 1.80 2.37 -22.17
C PRO A 234 0.35 2.48 -21.71
N VAL A 235 -0.07 3.71 -21.47
CA VAL A 235 -1.44 4.07 -21.12
C VAL A 235 -2.17 4.63 -22.34
N ILE A 236 -3.37 4.14 -22.60
CA ILE A 236 -4.19 4.55 -23.74
C ILE A 236 -5.60 4.98 -23.29
N ASN A 237 -6.26 5.76 -24.15
CA ASN A 237 -7.68 6.07 -23.97
C ASN A 237 -8.59 5.06 -24.72
N SER A 238 -9.91 5.24 -24.61
CA SER A 238 -10.92 4.42 -25.29
C SER A 238 -10.80 4.39 -26.84
N LYS A 239 -10.11 5.38 -27.44
CA LYS A 239 -9.83 5.42 -28.89
C LYS A 239 -8.50 4.75 -29.26
N LYS A 240 -7.81 4.15 -28.29
CA LYS A 240 -6.47 3.57 -28.38
C LYS A 240 -5.36 4.59 -28.68
N GLU A 241 -5.59 5.87 -28.40
CA GLU A 241 -4.56 6.90 -28.51
C GLU A 241 -3.61 6.76 -27.33
N LEU A 242 -2.30 6.81 -27.60
CA LEU A 242 -1.25 6.75 -26.58
C LEU A 242 -1.20 8.07 -25.82
N LEU A 243 -1.38 8.03 -24.52
CA LEU A 243 -1.45 9.20 -23.64
C LEU A 243 -0.20 9.38 -22.78
N GLY A 244 0.32 8.29 -22.22
CA GLY A 244 1.45 8.29 -21.30
C GLY A 244 2.06 6.90 -21.13
N ARG A 245 2.92 6.77 -20.14
CA ARG A 245 3.52 5.51 -19.68
C ARG A 245 3.49 5.46 -18.15
N ILE A 246 3.45 4.28 -17.57
CA ILE A 246 3.72 4.05 -16.15
C ILE A 246 4.99 3.23 -16.07
N THR A 247 5.88 3.55 -15.17
CA THR A 247 7.15 2.86 -14.97
C THR A 247 7.12 1.91 -13.78
N ILE A 248 8.12 1.05 -13.64
CA ILE A 248 8.12 0.02 -12.58
C ILE A 248 8.43 0.62 -11.21
N ASP A 249 9.17 1.73 -11.16
CA ASP A 249 9.47 2.49 -9.96
C ASP A 249 8.18 2.99 -9.31
N ASP A 250 7.31 3.70 -10.03
CA ASP A 250 6.00 4.18 -9.56
C ASP A 250 5.12 3.03 -9.04
N ILE A 251 5.16 1.89 -9.73
CA ILE A 251 4.40 0.70 -9.33
C ILE A 251 4.99 0.04 -8.06
N VAL A 252 6.30 0.10 -7.85
CA VAL A 252 6.92 -0.40 -6.61
C VAL A 252 6.49 0.45 -5.42
N ASP A 253 6.44 1.76 -5.58
CA ASP A 253 6.00 2.67 -4.53
C ASP A 253 4.51 2.48 -4.22
N LEU A 254 3.65 2.39 -5.22
CA LEU A 254 2.23 2.04 -5.06
C LEU A 254 2.05 0.70 -4.30
N ILE A 255 2.79 -0.35 -4.67
CA ILE A 255 2.70 -1.66 -3.98
C ILE A 255 3.13 -1.54 -2.51
N LYS A 256 4.14 -0.72 -2.22
CA LYS A 256 4.61 -0.49 -0.85
C LYS A 256 3.55 0.25 -0.03
N GLU A 257 3.01 1.35 -0.55
CA GLU A 257 1.95 2.12 0.10
C GLU A 257 0.70 1.27 0.40
N GLU A 258 0.22 0.50 -0.58
CA GLU A 258 -0.93 -0.40 -0.38
C GLU A 258 -0.62 -1.51 0.64
N ALA A 259 0.62 -2.04 0.66
CA ALA A 259 1.02 -3.04 1.65
C ALA A 259 1.10 -2.46 3.07
N ASP A 260 1.60 -1.24 3.24
CA ASP A 260 1.67 -0.54 4.51
C ASP A 260 0.27 -0.21 5.03
N LYS A 261 -0.62 0.27 4.18
CA LYS A 261 -2.03 0.53 4.46
C LYS A 261 -2.78 -0.75 4.86
N ASP A 262 -2.62 -1.83 4.12
CA ASP A 262 -3.20 -3.15 4.46
C ASP A 262 -2.71 -3.63 5.82
N TYR A 263 -1.42 -3.45 6.13
CA TYR A 263 -0.84 -3.80 7.41
C TYR A 263 -1.44 -2.98 8.56
N GLN A 264 -1.59 -1.67 8.38
CA GLN A 264 -2.19 -0.78 9.37
C GLN A 264 -3.67 -1.10 9.59
N LEU A 265 -4.46 -1.32 8.54
CA LEU A 265 -5.85 -1.74 8.64
C LEU A 265 -5.99 -3.07 9.38
N ALA A 266 -5.13 -4.05 9.08
CA ALA A 266 -5.10 -5.33 9.78
C ALA A 266 -4.73 -5.20 11.26
N ALA A 267 -3.93 -4.19 11.62
CA ALA A 267 -3.59 -3.86 13.00
C ALA A 267 -4.69 -3.04 13.73
N GLY A 268 -5.73 -2.60 13.03
CA GLY A 268 -6.79 -1.74 13.58
C GLY A 268 -6.37 -0.28 13.65
N ILE A 269 -5.77 0.21 12.59
CA ILE A 269 -5.42 1.62 12.39
C ILE A 269 -6.21 2.08 11.16
N SER A 270 -6.99 3.15 11.27
CA SER A 270 -7.96 3.58 10.25
C SER A 270 -7.49 4.72 9.35
N ALA A 271 -6.26 5.15 9.49
CA ALA A 271 -5.65 6.18 8.67
C ALA A 271 -4.17 5.85 8.49
N ASP A 272 -3.59 6.31 7.41
CA ASP A 272 -2.15 6.23 7.22
C ASP A 272 -1.47 7.14 8.23
N VAL A 273 -0.63 6.55 9.08
CA VAL A 273 0.06 7.26 10.17
C VAL A 273 1.44 6.67 10.39
N GLU A 274 2.38 7.52 10.74
CA GLU A 274 3.74 7.16 11.07
C GLU A 274 4.05 7.28 12.57
N ALA A 275 5.19 6.70 12.99
CA ALA A 275 5.56 6.66 14.41
C ALA A 275 5.83 8.05 14.99
N ASP A 276 6.28 8.98 14.15
CA ASP A 276 6.69 10.34 14.52
C ASP A 276 5.57 11.38 14.35
N ASP A 277 4.38 10.96 13.92
CA ASP A 277 3.20 11.81 13.78
C ASP A 277 2.73 12.44 15.08
N LYS A 278 1.97 13.51 14.96
CA LYS A 278 1.39 14.20 16.10
C LYS A 278 0.47 13.27 16.88
N ILE A 279 0.54 13.36 18.22
CA ILE A 279 -0.25 12.54 19.15
C ILE A 279 -1.75 12.51 18.78
N PHE A 280 -2.28 13.63 18.29
CA PHE A 280 -3.70 13.74 17.96
C PHE A 280 -4.06 12.91 16.71
N ASP A 281 -3.21 12.86 15.72
CA ASP A 281 -3.41 12.08 14.48
C ASP A 281 -3.33 10.58 14.80
N LEU A 282 -2.33 10.16 15.58
CA LEU A 282 -2.22 8.79 16.09
C LEU A 282 -3.44 8.37 16.93
N VAL A 283 -3.98 9.27 17.78
CA VAL A 283 -5.20 9.00 18.53
C VAL A 283 -6.40 8.84 17.61
N LYS A 284 -6.56 9.73 16.63
CA LYS A 284 -7.66 9.69 15.66
C LYS A 284 -7.67 8.40 14.84
N ALA A 285 -6.50 7.92 14.44
CA ALA A 285 -6.35 6.67 13.69
C ALA A 285 -6.70 5.42 14.48
N ARG A 286 -6.42 5.39 15.80
CA ARG A 286 -6.61 4.22 16.68
C ARG A 286 -7.95 4.16 17.40
N LEU A 287 -8.49 5.33 17.76
CA LEU A 287 -9.65 5.43 18.67
C LEU A 287 -10.91 4.72 18.16
N PRO A 288 -11.27 4.76 16.85
CA PRO A 288 -12.45 4.05 16.35
C PRO A 288 -12.40 2.54 16.63
N TRP A 289 -11.26 1.91 16.42
CA TRP A 289 -11.06 0.48 16.66
C TRP A 289 -11.04 0.13 18.16
N LEU A 290 -10.46 1.00 18.99
CA LEU A 290 -10.51 0.86 20.46
C LEU A 290 -11.94 0.94 20.98
N PHE A 291 -12.78 1.83 20.42
CA PHE A 291 -14.20 1.87 20.77
C PHE A 291 -14.94 0.61 20.35
N LEU A 292 -14.64 0.07 19.18
CA LEU A 292 -15.22 -1.20 18.73
C LEU A 292 -14.86 -2.33 19.71
N GLY A 293 -13.59 -2.44 20.08
CA GLY A 293 -13.13 -3.40 21.09
C GLY A 293 -13.79 -3.22 22.44
N LEU A 294 -13.95 -1.98 22.90
CA LEU A 294 -14.65 -1.66 24.16
C LEU A 294 -16.12 -2.12 24.13
N LEU A 295 -16.84 -1.82 23.05
CA LEU A 295 -18.24 -2.23 22.88
C LEU A 295 -18.37 -3.76 22.87
N GLY A 296 -17.45 -4.46 22.23
CA GLY A 296 -17.39 -5.92 22.26
C GLY A 296 -17.11 -6.49 23.64
N GLY A 297 -16.15 -5.88 24.36
CA GLY A 297 -15.86 -6.23 25.75
C GLY A 297 -17.09 -6.07 26.65
N LEU A 298 -17.82 -4.94 26.52
CA LEU A 298 -19.08 -4.72 27.24
C LEU A 298 -20.15 -5.77 26.86
N GLY A 299 -20.23 -6.15 25.58
CA GLY A 299 -21.11 -7.25 25.15
C GLY A 299 -20.79 -8.57 25.87
N SER A 300 -19.50 -8.89 26.02
CA SER A 300 -19.05 -10.07 26.77
C SER A 300 -19.44 -10.00 28.26
N VAL A 301 -19.41 -8.83 28.86
CA VAL A 301 -19.87 -8.65 30.27
C VAL A 301 -21.34 -9.02 30.41
N PHE A 302 -22.23 -8.58 29.52
CA PHE A 302 -23.66 -8.94 29.58
C PHE A 302 -23.86 -10.45 29.44
N ILE A 303 -23.12 -11.12 28.54
CA ILE A 303 -23.19 -12.58 28.40
C ILE A 303 -22.77 -13.27 29.70
N LEU A 304 -21.68 -12.81 30.31
CA LEU A 304 -21.20 -13.38 31.58
C LEU A 304 -22.18 -13.19 32.72
N GLN A 305 -22.90 -12.07 32.77
CA GLN A 305 -23.94 -11.81 33.78
C GLN A 305 -25.09 -12.82 33.67
N ASP A 306 -25.52 -13.21 32.48
CA ASP A 306 -26.58 -14.22 32.28
C ASP A 306 -26.18 -15.61 32.82
N PHE A 307 -24.89 -15.85 33.03
CA PHE A 307 -24.39 -17.12 33.60
C PHE A 307 -23.84 -16.98 35.03
N GLU A 308 -24.11 -15.87 35.70
CA GLU A 308 -23.62 -15.59 37.06
C GLU A 308 -24.01 -16.72 38.07
N ALA A 309 -25.19 -17.32 37.91
CA ALA A 309 -25.66 -18.43 38.75
C ALA A 309 -24.69 -19.63 38.81
N ILE A 310 -23.86 -19.83 37.79
CA ILE A 310 -22.81 -20.86 37.74
C ILE A 310 -21.76 -20.64 38.84
N MET A 311 -21.51 -19.40 39.23
CA MET A 311 -20.50 -19.06 40.23
C MET A 311 -20.89 -19.52 41.66
N GLU A 312 -22.17 -19.74 41.91
CA GLU A 312 -22.68 -20.23 43.19
C GLU A 312 -22.39 -21.74 43.35
N GLU A 313 -22.21 -22.47 42.24
CA GLU A 313 -21.90 -23.89 42.30
C GLU A 313 -20.39 -24.16 42.28
N PRO A 314 -19.80 -24.66 43.42
CA PRO A 314 -18.34 -24.80 43.53
C PRO A 314 -17.68 -25.66 42.44
N LYS A 315 -18.41 -26.62 41.88
CA LYS A 315 -17.90 -27.51 40.84
C LYS A 315 -17.84 -26.84 39.44
N LEU A 316 -18.70 -25.85 39.22
CA LEU A 316 -18.85 -25.19 37.88
C LEU A 316 -18.15 -23.82 37.85
N ARG A 317 -17.90 -23.22 39.02
CA ARG A 317 -17.21 -21.92 39.12
C ARG A 317 -15.89 -21.89 38.35
N ASN A 318 -15.20 -23.00 38.29
CA ASN A 318 -13.94 -23.09 37.50
C ASN A 318 -14.10 -22.78 36.04
N LEU A 319 -15.31 -22.90 35.45
CA LEU A 319 -15.54 -22.57 34.03
C LEU A 319 -15.24 -21.10 33.74
N PHE A 320 -15.54 -20.19 34.69
CA PHE A 320 -15.22 -18.76 34.52
C PHE A 320 -13.73 -18.49 34.37
N PHE A 321 -12.86 -19.29 35.00
CA PHE A 321 -11.42 -19.13 34.86
C PHE A 321 -10.89 -19.48 33.46
N TYR A 322 -11.65 -20.20 32.66
CA TYR A 322 -11.30 -20.52 31.27
C TYR A 322 -11.81 -19.50 30.25
N THR A 323 -12.64 -18.52 30.66
CA THR A 323 -13.18 -17.49 29.76
C THR A 323 -12.08 -16.75 29.00
N PRO A 324 -10.98 -16.28 29.65
CA PRO A 324 -9.90 -15.60 28.92
C PRO A 324 -9.22 -16.53 27.89
N LEU A 325 -9.08 -17.81 28.22
CA LEU A 325 -8.49 -18.79 27.29
C LEU A 325 -9.38 -19.01 26.07
N ILE A 326 -10.70 -19.15 26.29
CA ILE A 326 -11.66 -19.36 25.20
C ILE A 326 -11.72 -18.15 24.28
N ALA A 327 -11.80 -16.94 24.83
CA ALA A 327 -11.77 -15.68 24.06
C ALA A 327 -10.47 -15.58 23.25
N ALA A 328 -9.32 -15.71 23.90
CA ALA A 328 -8.03 -15.64 23.21
C ALA A 328 -7.91 -16.66 22.06
N MET A 329 -8.40 -17.90 22.23
CA MET A 329 -8.35 -18.90 21.16
C MET A 329 -9.32 -18.56 20.03
N ALA A 330 -10.52 -18.08 20.34
CA ALA A 330 -11.49 -17.64 19.33
C ALA A 330 -10.95 -16.48 18.48
N GLY A 331 -10.43 -15.44 19.15
CA GLY A 331 -9.81 -14.28 18.50
C GLY A 331 -8.65 -14.69 17.60
N ASN A 332 -7.67 -15.43 18.14
CA ASN A 332 -6.46 -15.84 17.39
C ASN A 332 -6.79 -16.68 16.17
N VAL A 333 -7.67 -17.67 16.29
CA VAL A 333 -8.04 -18.52 15.16
C VAL A 333 -8.80 -17.72 14.10
N GLY A 334 -9.69 -16.82 14.51
CA GLY A 334 -10.40 -15.96 13.59
C GLY A 334 -9.48 -15.04 12.80
N VAL A 335 -8.52 -14.40 13.47
CA VAL A 335 -7.51 -13.53 12.83
C VAL A 335 -6.64 -14.34 11.87
N GLN A 336 -6.14 -15.52 12.28
CA GLN A 336 -5.33 -16.37 11.41
C GLN A 336 -6.07 -16.80 10.14
N SER A 337 -7.34 -17.23 10.27
CA SER A 337 -8.15 -17.62 9.12
C SER A 337 -8.44 -16.42 8.22
N SER A 338 -8.75 -15.26 8.81
CA SER A 338 -9.00 -14.02 8.06
C SER A 338 -7.76 -13.56 7.30
N ALA A 339 -6.61 -13.50 7.95
CA ALA A 339 -5.35 -13.07 7.33
C ALA A 339 -4.97 -13.94 6.11
N ILE A 340 -5.13 -15.26 6.21
CA ILE A 340 -4.89 -16.18 5.08
C ILE A 340 -5.84 -15.88 3.91
N ILE A 341 -7.09 -15.58 4.20
CA ILE A 341 -8.08 -15.28 3.16
C ILE A 341 -7.85 -13.91 2.52
N VAL A 342 -7.58 -12.87 3.32
CA VAL A 342 -7.28 -11.52 2.82
C VAL A 342 -6.05 -11.56 1.91
N GLN A 343 -4.95 -12.14 2.38
CA GLN A 343 -3.76 -12.34 1.56
C GLN A 343 -4.03 -13.15 0.29
N GLY A 344 -4.88 -14.19 0.39
CA GLY A 344 -5.27 -14.99 -0.77
C GLY A 344 -6.16 -14.24 -1.76
N ILE A 345 -6.94 -13.26 -1.33
CA ILE A 345 -7.73 -12.36 -2.19
C ILE A 345 -6.77 -11.40 -2.90
N ALA A 346 -5.89 -10.73 -2.18
CA ALA A 346 -4.91 -9.80 -2.74
C ALA A 346 -4.05 -10.47 -3.84
N ASN A 347 -3.64 -11.72 -3.62
CA ASN A 347 -2.85 -12.51 -4.58
C ASN A 347 -3.68 -13.27 -5.64
N ASP A 348 -4.97 -13.01 -5.78
CA ASP A 348 -5.84 -13.69 -6.76
C ASP A 348 -5.89 -15.23 -6.61
N VAL A 349 -5.51 -15.77 -5.45
CA VAL A 349 -5.50 -17.21 -5.15
C VAL A 349 -6.85 -17.70 -4.66
N VAL A 350 -7.70 -16.81 -4.13
CA VAL A 350 -9.04 -17.15 -3.62
C VAL A 350 -10.01 -17.34 -4.77
N LYS A 351 -9.78 -18.39 -5.60
CA LYS A 351 -10.66 -18.77 -6.73
C LYS A 351 -11.55 -19.95 -6.35
N GLY A 352 -12.76 -20.02 -6.89
CA GLY A 352 -13.65 -21.17 -6.77
C GLY A 352 -14.78 -21.04 -5.76
N SER A 353 -15.35 -22.17 -5.35
CA SER A 353 -16.56 -22.21 -4.53
C SER A 353 -16.25 -21.90 -3.06
N LEU A 354 -16.95 -20.90 -2.49
CA LEU A 354 -16.94 -20.60 -1.06
C LEU A 354 -17.19 -21.86 -0.20
N PHE A 355 -18.16 -22.69 -0.60
CA PHE A 355 -18.50 -23.91 0.14
C PHE A 355 -17.33 -24.89 0.29
N LYS A 356 -16.57 -25.13 -0.80
CA LYS A 356 -15.39 -26.02 -0.74
C LYS A 356 -14.32 -25.45 0.21
N ARG A 357 -14.19 -24.15 0.27
CA ARG A 357 -13.23 -23.46 1.13
C ARG A 357 -13.64 -23.56 2.60
N LEU A 358 -14.92 -23.35 2.91
CA LEU A 358 -15.44 -23.53 4.26
C LEU A 358 -15.31 -24.99 4.75
N ILE A 359 -15.52 -25.98 3.89
CA ILE A 359 -15.27 -27.40 4.25
C ILE A 359 -13.79 -27.65 4.56
N LYS A 360 -12.87 -27.08 3.77
CA LYS A 360 -11.43 -27.18 4.03
C LYS A 360 -11.08 -26.57 5.38
N GLU A 361 -11.67 -25.42 5.70
CA GLU A 361 -11.47 -24.71 6.95
C GLU A 361 -11.99 -25.48 8.15
N ILE A 362 -13.16 -26.13 8.03
CA ILE A 362 -13.68 -27.04 9.05
C ILE A 362 -12.68 -28.18 9.30
N GLY A 363 -12.15 -28.79 8.24
CA GLY A 363 -11.17 -29.89 8.39
C GLY A 363 -9.89 -29.42 9.12
N LEU A 364 -9.36 -28.25 8.77
CA LEU A 364 -8.20 -27.64 9.42
C LEU A 364 -8.50 -27.33 10.90
N SER A 365 -9.64 -26.70 11.17
CA SER A 365 -10.06 -26.30 12.51
C SER A 365 -10.32 -27.50 13.43
N LEU A 366 -10.82 -28.61 12.90
CA LEU A 366 -10.99 -29.85 13.67
C LEU A 366 -9.65 -30.45 14.09
N ILE A 367 -8.63 -30.42 13.21
CA ILE A 367 -7.28 -30.91 13.54
C ILE A 367 -6.66 -30.02 14.63
N ASN A 368 -6.70 -28.69 14.45
CA ASN A 368 -6.20 -27.73 15.42
C ASN A 368 -6.98 -27.84 16.75
N GLY A 369 -8.30 -27.87 16.68
CA GLY A 369 -9.18 -27.97 17.85
C GLY A 369 -8.95 -29.25 18.63
N LEU A 370 -8.77 -30.40 17.96
CA LEU A 370 -8.50 -31.69 18.62
C LEU A 370 -7.12 -31.66 19.32
N SER A 371 -6.12 -31.09 18.68
CA SER A 371 -4.75 -30.94 19.24
C SER A 371 -4.79 -30.12 20.52
N LEU A 372 -5.48 -28.98 20.52
CA LEU A 372 -5.61 -28.10 21.66
C LEU A 372 -6.53 -28.68 22.76
N ALA A 373 -7.60 -29.37 22.36
CA ALA A 373 -8.47 -30.09 23.28
C ALA A 373 -7.70 -31.16 24.08
N LEU A 374 -6.79 -31.90 23.44
CA LEU A 374 -5.92 -32.86 24.12
C LEU A 374 -5.05 -32.19 25.19
N VAL A 375 -4.48 -31.03 24.88
CA VAL A 375 -3.67 -30.25 25.86
C VAL A 375 -4.53 -29.86 27.08
N ILE A 376 -5.76 -29.40 26.85
CA ILE A 376 -6.68 -29.04 27.95
C ILE A 376 -7.06 -30.27 28.81
N LEU A 377 -7.31 -31.42 28.19
CA LEU A 377 -7.59 -32.64 28.93
C LEU A 377 -6.42 -33.05 29.82
N VAL A 378 -5.20 -33.01 29.29
CA VAL A 378 -3.99 -33.32 30.07
C VAL A 378 -3.81 -32.30 31.22
N PHE A 379 -3.96 -31.01 30.91
CA PHE A 379 -3.86 -29.95 31.93
C PHE A 379 -4.90 -30.13 33.05
N GLY A 380 -6.16 -30.44 32.69
CA GLY A 380 -7.21 -30.71 33.66
C GLY A 380 -6.89 -31.87 34.60
N GLN A 381 -6.28 -32.94 34.08
CA GLN A 381 -5.81 -34.06 34.93
C GLN A 381 -4.67 -33.64 35.86
N LEU A 382 -3.73 -32.84 35.39
CA LEU A 382 -2.60 -32.35 36.21
C LEU A 382 -3.04 -31.50 37.42
N ILE A 383 -4.12 -30.74 37.24
CA ILE A 383 -4.69 -29.89 38.34
C ILE A 383 -5.80 -30.60 39.11
N ASN A 384 -5.99 -31.90 38.92
CA ASN A 384 -7.06 -32.70 39.56
C ASN A 384 -8.48 -32.16 39.33
N GLN A 385 -8.75 -31.62 38.17
CA GLN A 385 -10.09 -31.16 37.76
C GLN A 385 -11.02 -32.36 37.45
N ALA A 386 -12.29 -32.20 37.73
CA ALA A 386 -13.27 -33.24 37.39
C ALA A 386 -13.26 -33.53 35.91
N PHE A 387 -13.13 -34.79 35.51
CA PHE A 387 -12.98 -35.24 34.13
C PHE A 387 -14.06 -34.66 33.18
N MET A 388 -15.33 -34.71 33.62
CA MET A 388 -16.45 -34.16 32.83
C MET A 388 -16.33 -32.65 32.58
N VAL A 389 -15.80 -31.88 33.53
CA VAL A 389 -15.56 -30.45 33.37
C VAL A 389 -14.44 -30.22 32.32
N SER A 390 -13.35 -30.99 32.40
CA SER A 390 -12.26 -30.92 31.43
C SER A 390 -12.73 -31.28 30.02
N VAL A 391 -13.54 -32.32 29.87
CA VAL A 391 -14.14 -32.74 28.59
C VAL A 391 -15.06 -31.65 28.03
N THR A 392 -15.86 -31.03 28.89
CA THR A 392 -16.76 -29.93 28.50
C THR A 392 -15.96 -28.74 27.99
N ILE A 393 -14.90 -28.31 28.68
CA ILE A 393 -14.03 -27.19 28.26
C ILE A 393 -13.35 -27.53 26.94
N ALA A 394 -12.76 -28.71 26.81
CA ALA A 394 -12.05 -29.14 25.61
C ALA A 394 -13.00 -29.21 24.39
N GLY A 395 -14.19 -29.83 24.57
CA GLY A 395 -15.19 -29.93 23.51
C GLY A 395 -15.78 -28.56 23.10
N SER A 396 -16.07 -27.70 24.09
CA SER A 396 -16.54 -26.33 23.82
C SER A 396 -15.48 -25.53 23.07
N MET A 397 -14.22 -25.60 23.49
CA MET A 397 -13.11 -24.89 22.81
C MET A 397 -12.96 -25.38 21.37
N MET A 398 -13.03 -26.70 21.13
CA MET A 398 -12.96 -27.23 19.77
C MET A 398 -14.07 -26.67 18.87
N LEU A 399 -15.31 -26.59 19.38
CA LEU A 399 -16.42 -26.03 18.60
C LEU A 399 -16.26 -24.52 18.39
N VAL A 400 -15.81 -23.78 19.42
CA VAL A 400 -15.49 -22.35 19.31
C VAL A 400 -14.44 -22.09 18.24
N ILE A 401 -13.37 -22.89 18.17
CA ILE A 401 -12.32 -22.80 17.16
C ILE A 401 -12.90 -22.99 15.76
N VAL A 402 -13.78 -23.99 15.57
CA VAL A 402 -14.41 -24.23 14.25
C VAL A 402 -15.27 -23.02 13.84
N VAL A 403 -16.08 -22.50 14.74
CA VAL A 403 -16.94 -21.34 14.45
C VAL A 403 -16.12 -20.10 14.18
N ALA A 404 -15.09 -19.82 14.97
CA ALA A 404 -14.20 -18.66 14.80
C ALA A 404 -13.46 -18.71 13.45
N ALA A 405 -12.97 -19.88 13.05
CA ALA A 405 -12.32 -20.06 11.74
C ALA A 405 -13.29 -19.86 10.58
N LEU A 406 -14.53 -20.36 10.71
CA LEU A 406 -15.55 -20.13 9.70
C LEU A 406 -15.92 -18.67 9.56
N VAL A 407 -16.06 -17.94 10.66
CA VAL A 407 -16.31 -16.49 10.68
C VAL A 407 -15.15 -15.75 10.02
N GLY A 408 -13.91 -16.06 10.44
CA GLY A 408 -12.69 -15.46 9.88
C GLY A 408 -12.51 -15.73 8.39
N THR A 409 -12.96 -16.87 7.88
CA THR A 409 -12.93 -17.19 6.45
C THR A 409 -14.08 -16.55 5.67
N PHE A 410 -15.28 -16.51 6.24
CA PHE A 410 -16.50 -16.10 5.56
C PHE A 410 -16.56 -14.57 5.38
N ILE A 411 -16.25 -13.80 6.43
CA ILE A 411 -16.43 -12.35 6.43
C ILE A 411 -15.59 -11.68 5.35
N PRO A 412 -14.25 -11.88 5.23
CA PRO A 412 -13.47 -11.23 4.20
C PRO A 412 -13.94 -11.50 2.77
N ILE A 413 -14.37 -12.76 2.51
CA ILE A 413 -14.88 -13.14 1.18
C ILE A 413 -16.20 -12.41 0.85
N VAL A 414 -17.06 -12.20 1.85
CA VAL A 414 -18.32 -11.47 1.64
C VAL A 414 -18.06 -9.99 1.42
N LEU A 415 -17.17 -9.36 2.19
CA LEU A 415 -16.82 -7.96 2.04
C LEU A 415 -16.22 -7.69 0.65
N ASN A 416 -15.24 -8.50 0.24
CA ASN A 416 -14.65 -8.40 -1.09
C ASN A 416 -15.69 -8.51 -2.22
N LYS A 417 -16.69 -9.39 -2.10
CA LYS A 417 -17.79 -9.49 -3.08
C LYS A 417 -18.70 -8.28 -3.11
N GLN A 418 -18.73 -7.48 -2.05
CA GLN A 418 -19.52 -6.26 -1.96
C GLN A 418 -18.70 -5.02 -2.36
N GLY A 419 -17.43 -5.18 -2.78
CA GLY A 419 -16.53 -4.08 -3.09
C GLY A 419 -16.02 -3.33 -1.86
N ILE A 420 -16.06 -3.98 -0.69
CA ILE A 420 -15.52 -3.45 0.57
C ILE A 420 -14.16 -4.11 0.79
N ASP A 421 -13.17 -3.32 1.17
CA ASP A 421 -11.84 -3.81 1.46
C ASP A 421 -11.86 -4.91 2.53
N PRO A 422 -11.41 -6.14 2.19
CA PRO A 422 -11.41 -7.26 3.12
C PRO A 422 -10.40 -7.11 4.26
N ALA A 423 -9.40 -6.23 4.17
CA ALA A 423 -8.42 -5.98 5.22
C ALA A 423 -9.10 -5.43 6.49
N ILE A 424 -10.20 -4.67 6.34
CA ILE A 424 -11.04 -4.20 7.45
C ILE A 424 -11.57 -5.35 8.34
N ALA A 425 -11.75 -6.54 7.76
CA ALA A 425 -12.27 -7.72 8.47
C ALA A 425 -11.17 -8.52 9.20
N THR A 426 -9.97 -7.97 9.33
CA THR A 426 -8.90 -8.58 10.12
C THR A 426 -8.81 -7.92 11.51
N GLY A 427 -7.82 -8.24 12.30
CA GLY A 427 -7.52 -7.59 13.55
C GLY A 427 -8.72 -7.39 14.50
N PRO A 428 -8.95 -6.17 15.00
CA PRO A 428 -9.90 -5.91 16.09
C PRO A 428 -11.33 -6.29 15.81
N PHE A 429 -11.81 -6.19 14.57
CA PHE A 429 -13.18 -6.55 14.21
C PHE A 429 -13.44 -8.05 14.39
N ILE A 430 -12.59 -8.89 13.79
CA ILE A 430 -12.71 -10.35 13.91
C ILE A 430 -12.47 -10.81 15.34
N THR A 431 -11.46 -10.24 16.02
CA THR A 431 -11.19 -10.58 17.43
C THR A 431 -12.40 -10.29 18.30
N THR A 432 -12.94 -9.07 18.23
CA THR A 432 -14.10 -8.65 19.04
C THR A 432 -15.33 -9.52 18.76
N ALA A 433 -15.64 -9.78 17.50
CA ALA A 433 -16.76 -10.63 17.13
C ALA A 433 -16.59 -12.07 17.67
N ASN A 434 -15.42 -12.65 17.49
CA ASN A 434 -15.13 -14.02 17.92
C ASN A 434 -15.06 -14.16 19.44
N ASP A 435 -14.59 -13.14 20.18
CA ASP A 435 -14.57 -13.14 21.63
C ASP A 435 -16.00 -13.23 22.18
N ILE A 436 -16.92 -12.42 21.66
CA ILE A 436 -18.33 -12.42 22.06
C ILE A 436 -18.96 -13.79 21.75
N PHE A 437 -18.85 -14.24 20.51
CA PHE A 437 -19.43 -15.52 20.09
C PHE A 437 -18.77 -16.71 20.78
N GLY A 438 -17.46 -16.67 21.01
CA GLY A 438 -16.70 -17.70 21.68
C GLY A 438 -17.15 -17.89 23.13
N ILE A 439 -17.26 -16.80 23.89
CA ILE A 439 -17.73 -16.83 25.28
C ILE A 439 -19.18 -17.31 25.34
N PHE A 440 -20.06 -16.77 24.49
CA PHE A 440 -21.46 -17.19 24.43
C PHE A 440 -21.57 -18.70 24.15
N LEU A 441 -20.92 -19.18 23.13
CA LEU A 441 -20.97 -20.58 22.72
C LEU A 441 -20.39 -21.50 23.78
N PHE A 442 -19.28 -21.09 24.43
CA PHE A 442 -18.66 -21.85 25.51
C PHE A 442 -19.62 -22.09 26.69
N PHE A 443 -20.24 -21.06 27.22
CA PHE A 443 -21.16 -21.20 28.33
C PHE A 443 -22.45 -21.90 27.95
N TYR A 444 -22.94 -21.69 26.72
CA TYR A 444 -24.14 -22.37 26.24
C TYR A 444 -23.93 -23.89 26.13
N ILE A 445 -22.77 -24.31 25.60
CA ILE A 445 -22.40 -25.75 25.55
C ILE A 445 -22.19 -26.30 26.95
N ALA A 446 -21.49 -25.55 27.82
CA ALA A 446 -21.28 -25.98 29.19
C ALA A 446 -22.62 -26.17 29.94
N LYS A 447 -23.57 -25.25 29.76
CA LYS A 447 -24.93 -25.38 30.30
C LYS A 447 -25.63 -26.63 29.80
N PHE A 448 -25.56 -26.91 28.49
CA PHE A 448 -26.20 -28.09 27.89
C PHE A 448 -25.59 -29.41 28.37
N VAL A 449 -24.26 -29.49 28.45
CA VAL A 449 -23.53 -30.72 28.80
C VAL A 449 -23.57 -31.03 30.30
N LEU A 450 -23.47 -30.00 31.14
CA LEU A 450 -23.40 -30.16 32.61
C LEU A 450 -24.77 -30.00 33.28
N GLY A 451 -25.79 -29.53 32.57
CA GLY A 451 -27.20 -29.58 33.03
C GLY A 451 -27.56 -28.57 34.11
N PHE A 452 -27.05 -27.32 34.02
CA PHE A 452 -27.36 -26.23 34.98
C PHE A 452 -28.18 -25.09 34.35
#